data_6e3624e8e003dd56b0e5bdc3813bac03
#
_entry.id   6e3624e8e003dd56b0e5bdc3813bac03
#
_cell.length_a   1.000
_cell.length_b   1.000
_cell.length_c   1.000
_cell.angle_alpha   90.00
_cell.angle_beta   90.00
_cell.angle_gamma   90.00
#
_symmetry.space_group_name_H-M   'P 1'
#
loop_
_entity.id
_entity.type
_entity.pdbx_description
1 polymer ?
#
loop_
_entity_poly.entity_id
_entity_poly.type
_entity_poly.pdbx_seq_one_letter_code
_entity_poly.pdbx_strand_id
1 'polypeptide(L)'
;MAMFDEDVGCDATPQLLSRRGALLAGLAMAVVVQPAMSRPHKGLRVLFICQSGTAKSAIAREVFRRRARQRGMAVTVFSRGIVLADHVSPPLRRKLAADGIDPAADPATVLERRDWQQADIVVAFNPLPGEVRPLHLRDWSSLGSLNDDYARARPDLDRRIEALLDEIASDDRRASP
;
A
#
# COMPACT_ATOMS: atom_id res chain seq x y z
N MET A 1 1.26 59.40 36.36
CA MET A 1 1.50 59.62 37.79
C MET A 1 2.39 58.49 38.22
N ALA A 2 3.57 58.90 38.25
CA ALA A 2 4.59 58.84 39.30
C ALA A 2 5.19 57.43 39.43
N MET A 3 6.36 57.23 39.14
CA MET A 3 7.64 57.79 39.55
C MET A 3 8.44 56.79 40.36
N PHE A 4 9.67 56.62 39.92
CA PHE A 4 10.93 56.54 40.68
C PHE A 4 11.26 55.15 41.28
N ASP A 5 12.47 54.69 41.37
CA ASP A 5 13.85 55.15 41.19
C ASP A 5 14.75 53.91 41.26
N GLU A 6 15.76 53.84 40.44
CA GLU A 6 17.20 53.95 40.78
C GLU A 6 17.66 53.21 42.06
N ASP A 7 18.74 52.47 42.09
CA ASP A 7 20.14 52.82 41.94
C ASP A 7 21.07 51.57 42.05
N VAL A 8 22.02 51.43 41.15
CA VAL A 8 23.46 51.62 41.31
C VAL A 8 24.22 50.71 42.31
N GLY A 9 25.29 50.13 41.86
CA GLY A 9 26.42 49.66 42.62
C GLY A 9 27.22 48.57 41.90
N CYS A 10 28.09 48.89 41.03
CA CYS A 10 29.57 48.91 41.05
C CYS A 10 30.20 47.96 42.07
N ASP A 11 31.04 47.03 41.67
CA ASP A 11 32.51 47.13 41.58
C ASP A 11 33.13 45.78 41.25
N ALA A 12 33.86 45.68 40.22
CA ALA A 12 35.29 45.57 40.03
C ALA A 12 36.01 44.55 40.92
N THR A 13 36.66 43.62 40.44
CA THR A 13 37.81 43.26 39.67
C THR A 13 38.48 41.97 40.16
N PRO A 14 39.57 41.52 39.63
CA PRO A 14 39.69 40.15 39.08
C PRO A 14 40.67 39.32 39.95
N GLN A 15 40.54 38.01 39.85
CA GLN A 15 41.69 37.17 40.24
C GLN A 15 41.99 36.08 39.21
N LEU A 16 43.20 36.11 38.85
CA LEU A 16 43.97 35.29 37.96
C LEU A 16 44.22 33.87 38.48
N LEU A 17 44.38 32.94 37.54
CA LEU A 17 45.24 31.76 37.50
C LEU A 17 44.94 30.58 38.45
N SER A 18 44.56 29.45 37.83
CA SER A 18 45.38 28.25 37.96
C SER A 18 44.96 27.14 36.95
N ARG A 19 45.74 26.90 36.05
CA ARG A 19 46.38 25.75 35.41
C ARG A 19 45.75 24.37 35.62
N ARG A 20 45.58 23.71 34.47
CA ARG A 20 45.75 22.29 34.20
C ARG A 20 44.58 21.36 34.64
N GLY A 21 43.82 21.04 33.65
CA GLY A 21 42.96 19.85 33.63
C GLY A 21 42.68 19.52 32.18
N ALA A 22 43.53 18.68 31.59
CA ALA A 22 43.29 18.11 30.25
C ALA A 22 42.13 17.12 30.37
N LEU A 23 40.93 17.55 29.99
CA LEU A 23 39.79 16.66 29.79
C LEU A 23 39.79 16.23 28.32
N LEU A 24 40.17 14.97 28.10
CA LEU A 24 39.98 14.22 26.87
C LEU A 24 38.48 14.13 26.61
N ALA A 25 37.97 15.00 25.77
CA ALA A 25 36.63 14.88 25.22
C ALA A 25 36.61 13.74 24.23
N GLY A 26 36.20 12.56 24.70
CA GLY A 26 35.90 11.42 23.84
C GLY A 26 34.73 11.78 22.90
N LEU A 27 35.03 11.95 21.63
CA LEU A 27 34.04 12.13 20.57
C LEU A 27 33.32 10.79 20.38
N ALA A 28 32.22 10.57 21.09
CA ALA A 28 31.32 9.46 20.83
C ALA A 28 30.61 9.75 19.50
N MET A 29 31.12 9.17 18.40
CA MET A 29 30.39 9.12 17.14
C MET A 29 29.14 8.26 17.35
N ALA A 30 28.01 8.91 17.58
CA ALA A 30 26.71 8.28 17.44
C ALA A 30 26.52 7.90 15.98
N VAL A 31 26.64 6.61 15.68
CA VAL A 31 26.25 6.04 14.39
C VAL A 31 24.73 6.16 14.34
N VAL A 32 24.24 7.22 13.71
CA VAL A 32 22.84 7.36 13.35
C VAL A 32 22.57 6.31 12.29
N VAL A 33 22.03 5.16 12.70
CA VAL A 33 21.44 4.18 11.77
C VAL A 33 20.21 4.86 11.17
N GLN A 34 20.40 5.51 10.03
CA GLN A 34 19.28 6.01 9.24
C GLN A 34 18.51 4.79 8.73
N PRO A 35 17.21 4.66 9.03
CA PRO A 35 16.41 3.65 8.35
C PRO A 35 16.56 3.93 6.84
N ALA A 36 16.97 2.90 6.10
CA ALA A 36 17.03 2.97 4.65
C ALA A 36 15.65 3.42 4.16
N MET A 37 15.52 4.68 3.80
CA MET A 37 14.34 5.19 3.11
C MET A 37 14.30 4.45 1.78
N SER A 38 13.45 3.41 1.71
CA SER A 38 13.10 2.76 0.45
C SER A 38 12.72 3.87 -0.52
N ARG A 39 13.45 3.98 -1.64
CA ARG A 39 13.10 4.91 -2.71
C ARG A 39 11.63 4.67 -3.06
N PRO A 40 10.80 5.72 -3.20
CA PRO A 40 9.43 5.51 -3.63
C PRO A 40 9.51 4.90 -5.03
N HIS A 41 9.27 3.59 -5.12
CA HIS A 41 9.04 2.96 -6.39
C HIS A 41 7.85 3.69 -7.01
N LYS A 42 7.97 4.08 -8.28
CA LYS A 42 6.85 4.58 -9.05
C LYS A 42 5.76 3.52 -8.90
N GLY A 43 4.76 3.80 -8.04
CA GLY A 43 3.94 2.76 -7.41
C GLY A 43 3.41 1.77 -8.43
N LEU A 44 3.76 0.49 -8.25
CA LEU A 44 3.30 -0.62 -9.10
C LEU A 44 1.78 -0.59 -9.23
N ARG A 45 1.28 -0.73 -10.44
CA ARG A 45 -0.14 -0.66 -10.77
C ARG A 45 -0.69 -2.05 -11.03
N VAL A 46 -1.60 -2.52 -10.18
CA VAL A 46 -2.26 -3.82 -10.32
C VAL A 46 -3.72 -3.64 -10.68
N LEU A 47 -4.15 -4.25 -11.78
CA LEU A 47 -5.51 -4.21 -12.28
C LEU A 47 -6.17 -5.58 -12.14
N PHE A 48 -7.30 -5.64 -11.44
CA PHE A 48 -8.17 -6.82 -11.38
C PHE A 48 -9.35 -6.67 -12.34
N ILE A 49 -9.62 -7.69 -13.17
CA ILE A 49 -10.70 -7.68 -14.17
C ILE A 49 -11.61 -8.90 -13.96
N CYS A 50 -12.92 -8.65 -13.87
CA CYS A 50 -13.92 -9.71 -13.95
C CYS A 50 -15.08 -9.32 -14.86
N GLN A 51 -16.03 -10.23 -15.11
CA GLN A 51 -17.16 -9.98 -16.00
C GLN A 51 -17.97 -8.77 -15.55
N SER A 52 -18.39 -8.71 -14.28
CA SER A 52 -19.33 -7.69 -13.77
C SER A 52 -18.67 -6.46 -13.12
N GLY A 53 -17.40 -6.55 -12.75
CA GLY A 53 -16.69 -5.47 -12.04
C GLY A 53 -17.04 -5.30 -10.56
N THR A 54 -18.09 -5.95 -10.07
CA THR A 54 -18.64 -5.73 -8.72
C THR A 54 -18.32 -6.83 -7.70
N ALA A 55 -18.03 -8.05 -8.16
CA ALA A 55 -17.75 -9.19 -7.29
C ALA A 55 -16.25 -9.54 -7.25
N LYS A 56 -15.79 -10.53 -8.03
CA LYS A 56 -14.43 -11.07 -7.90
C LYS A 56 -13.34 -10.00 -7.96
N SER A 57 -13.36 -9.12 -8.94
CA SER A 57 -12.33 -8.09 -9.10
C SER A 57 -12.37 -7.01 -8.00
N ALA A 58 -13.57 -6.58 -7.60
CA ALA A 58 -13.72 -5.58 -6.54
C ALA A 58 -13.32 -6.13 -5.16
N ILE A 59 -13.71 -7.37 -4.85
CA ILE A 59 -13.31 -8.05 -3.61
C ILE A 59 -11.80 -8.28 -3.59
N ALA A 60 -11.21 -8.76 -4.69
CA ALA A 60 -9.78 -8.98 -4.79
C ALA A 60 -8.99 -7.67 -4.62
N ARG A 61 -9.47 -6.57 -5.23
CA ARG A 61 -8.90 -5.23 -5.04
C ARG A 61 -8.83 -4.84 -3.56
N GLU A 62 -9.92 -5.00 -2.81
CA GLU A 62 -9.97 -4.63 -1.40
C GLU A 62 -9.06 -5.50 -0.53
N VAL A 63 -9.08 -6.81 -0.76
CA VAL A 63 -8.22 -7.75 -0.02
C VAL A 63 -6.75 -7.48 -0.32
N PHE A 64 -6.39 -7.33 -1.59
CA PHE A 64 -5.02 -7.04 -2.01
C PHE A 64 -4.53 -5.70 -1.45
N ARG A 65 -5.35 -4.65 -1.57
CA ARG A 65 -5.03 -3.30 -1.06
C ARG A 65 -4.76 -3.33 0.45
N ARG A 66 -5.59 -4.04 1.22
CA ARG A 66 -5.40 -4.19 2.67
C ARG A 66 -4.08 -4.87 3.00
N ARG A 67 -3.78 -6.01 2.36
CA ARG A 67 -2.56 -6.78 2.62
C ARG A 67 -1.29 -6.08 2.13
N ALA A 68 -1.35 -5.42 0.99
CA ALA A 68 -0.23 -4.60 0.51
C ALA A 68 0.11 -3.48 1.50
N ARG A 69 -0.89 -2.79 2.05
CA ARG A 69 -0.68 -1.78 3.11
C ARG A 69 -0.05 -2.38 4.37
N GLN A 70 -0.53 -3.56 4.81
CA GLN A 70 0.03 -4.26 5.97
C GLN A 70 1.51 -4.64 5.78
N ARG A 71 1.92 -4.90 4.54
CA ARG A 71 3.31 -5.19 4.15
C ARG A 71 4.14 -3.93 3.84
N GLY A 72 3.55 -2.72 3.95
CA GLY A 72 4.23 -1.45 3.63
C GLY A 72 4.54 -1.28 2.14
N MET A 73 3.84 -2.00 1.25
CA MET A 73 4.08 -1.96 -0.19
C MET A 73 3.41 -0.73 -0.83
N ALA A 74 4.16 0.03 -1.62
CA ALA A 74 3.64 1.16 -2.39
C ALA A 74 3.04 0.69 -3.72
N VAL A 75 1.76 0.29 -3.70
CA VAL A 75 1.04 -0.20 -4.87
C VAL A 75 -0.25 0.59 -5.11
N THR A 76 -0.57 0.82 -6.38
CA THR A 76 -1.87 1.33 -6.81
C THR A 76 -2.71 0.16 -7.31
N VAL A 77 -3.89 -0.03 -6.73
CA VAL A 77 -4.76 -1.17 -7.04
C VAL A 77 -6.11 -0.66 -7.51
N PHE A 78 -6.59 -1.18 -8.62
CA PHE A 78 -7.90 -0.84 -9.18
C PHE A 78 -8.58 -2.07 -9.79
N SER A 79 -9.89 -1.98 -10.02
CA SER A 79 -10.68 -3.07 -10.59
C SER A 79 -11.57 -2.56 -11.72
N ARG A 80 -11.87 -3.45 -12.69
CA ARG A 80 -12.73 -3.16 -13.84
C ARG A 80 -13.66 -4.32 -14.13
N GLY A 81 -14.80 -3.98 -14.74
CA GLY A 81 -15.73 -4.94 -15.32
C GLY A 81 -15.68 -4.92 -16.84
N ILE A 82 -15.84 -6.09 -17.46
CA ILE A 82 -16.02 -6.16 -18.91
C ILE A 82 -17.39 -5.58 -19.28
N VAL A 83 -18.42 -5.96 -18.51
CA VAL A 83 -19.77 -5.39 -18.57
C VAL A 83 -20.22 -5.13 -17.14
N LEU A 84 -20.66 -3.90 -16.84
CA LEU A 84 -21.08 -3.59 -15.49
C LEU A 84 -22.43 -4.24 -15.15
N ALA A 85 -22.46 -4.96 -14.04
CA ALA A 85 -23.68 -5.50 -13.45
C ALA A 85 -23.51 -5.64 -11.94
N ASP A 86 -24.53 -5.29 -11.15
CA ASP A 86 -24.53 -5.65 -9.73
C ASP A 86 -24.66 -7.15 -9.58
N HIS A 87 -23.60 -7.78 -9.16
CA HIS A 87 -23.48 -9.24 -9.05
C HIS A 87 -23.13 -9.69 -7.63
N VAL A 88 -23.25 -8.82 -6.64
CA VAL A 88 -23.01 -9.17 -5.24
C VAL A 88 -24.32 -9.53 -4.57
N SER A 89 -24.53 -10.84 -4.35
CA SER A 89 -25.75 -11.35 -3.72
C SER A 89 -25.91 -10.86 -2.26
N PRO A 90 -27.15 -10.75 -1.73
CA PRO A 90 -27.35 -10.37 -0.34
C PRO A 90 -26.65 -11.28 0.68
N PRO A 91 -26.58 -12.63 0.50
CA PRO A 91 -25.76 -13.47 1.36
C PRO A 91 -24.27 -13.14 1.33
N LEU A 92 -23.72 -12.87 0.13
CA LEU A 92 -22.33 -12.49 -0.03
C LEU A 92 -22.06 -11.15 0.65
N ARG A 93 -22.94 -10.15 0.49
CA ARG A 93 -22.78 -8.83 1.17
C ARG A 93 -22.65 -8.98 2.70
N ARG A 94 -23.46 -9.86 3.32
CA ARG A 94 -23.35 -10.10 4.77
C ARG A 94 -22.03 -10.72 5.17
N LYS A 95 -21.50 -11.67 4.39
CA LYS A 95 -20.20 -12.31 4.65
C LYS A 95 -19.06 -11.31 4.47
N LEU A 96 -19.10 -10.49 3.43
CA LEU A 96 -18.12 -9.45 3.19
C LEU A 96 -18.10 -8.38 4.30
N ALA A 97 -19.28 -7.97 4.76
CA ALA A 97 -19.39 -7.03 5.88
C ALA A 97 -18.78 -7.61 7.17
N ALA A 98 -19.01 -8.91 7.46
CA ALA A 98 -18.38 -9.59 8.59
C ALA A 98 -16.85 -9.63 8.48
N ASP A 99 -16.31 -9.74 7.26
CA ASP A 99 -14.86 -9.70 6.99
C ASP A 99 -14.32 -8.26 6.90
N GLY A 100 -15.16 -7.25 7.07
CA GLY A 100 -14.82 -5.84 6.93
C GLY A 100 -14.37 -5.48 5.51
N ILE A 101 -14.98 -6.11 4.49
CA ILE A 101 -14.72 -5.86 3.08
C ILE A 101 -15.92 -5.14 2.47
N ASP A 102 -15.68 -3.97 1.90
CA ASP A 102 -16.67 -3.23 1.11
C ASP A 102 -16.22 -3.12 -0.35
N PRO A 103 -16.73 -3.99 -1.24
CA PRO A 103 -16.37 -3.94 -2.66
C PRO A 103 -16.94 -2.69 -3.36
N ALA A 104 -17.92 -2.02 -2.74
CA ALA A 104 -18.52 -0.80 -3.26
C ALA A 104 -17.79 0.48 -2.81
N ALA A 105 -16.75 0.36 -1.98
CA ALA A 105 -15.94 1.50 -1.53
C ALA A 105 -15.38 2.34 -2.71
N ASP A 106 -15.05 1.67 -3.82
CA ASP A 106 -14.76 2.31 -5.10
C ASP A 106 -15.83 1.87 -6.12
N PRO A 107 -16.49 2.78 -6.83
CA PRO A 107 -17.49 2.44 -7.83
C PRO A 107 -16.95 1.52 -8.92
N ALA A 108 -17.78 0.56 -9.34
CA ALA A 108 -17.44 -0.30 -10.47
C ALA A 108 -17.34 0.53 -11.77
N THR A 109 -16.30 0.27 -12.54
CA THR A 109 -16.01 0.99 -13.80
C THR A 109 -15.78 0.01 -14.93
N VAL A 110 -16.24 0.34 -16.12
CA VAL A 110 -16.00 -0.46 -17.34
C VAL A 110 -14.52 -0.44 -17.69
N LEU A 111 -14.04 -1.57 -18.21
CA LEU A 111 -12.67 -1.71 -18.70
C LEU A 111 -12.44 -0.85 -19.94
N GLU A 112 -11.45 0.01 -19.89
CA GLU A 112 -11.02 0.83 -21.01
C GLU A 112 -9.59 0.47 -21.44
N ARG A 113 -9.23 0.79 -22.71
CA ARG A 113 -7.90 0.52 -23.26
C ARG A 113 -6.77 1.03 -22.36
N ARG A 114 -6.89 2.24 -21.84
CA ARG A 114 -5.90 2.86 -20.95
C ARG A 114 -5.65 2.06 -19.68
N ASP A 115 -6.64 1.34 -19.17
CA ASP A 115 -6.52 0.62 -17.91
C ASP A 115 -5.47 -0.48 -17.97
N TRP A 116 -5.54 -1.36 -18.97
CA TRP A 116 -4.54 -2.45 -19.08
C TRP A 116 -3.22 -2.00 -19.69
N GLN A 117 -3.20 -0.89 -20.45
CA GLN A 117 -1.96 -0.33 -20.98
C GLN A 117 -1.13 0.36 -19.89
N GLN A 118 -1.76 0.85 -18.83
CA GLN A 118 -1.10 1.51 -17.71
C GLN A 118 -0.87 0.59 -16.52
N ALA A 119 -1.40 -0.62 -16.54
CA ALA A 119 -1.20 -1.61 -15.48
C ALA A 119 0.12 -2.35 -15.69
N ASP A 120 0.90 -2.46 -14.63
CA ASP A 120 2.11 -3.28 -14.62
C ASP A 120 1.76 -4.77 -14.52
N ILE A 121 0.69 -5.10 -13.78
CA ILE A 121 0.16 -6.46 -13.66
C ILE A 121 -1.35 -6.42 -13.86
N VAL A 122 -1.86 -7.31 -14.70
CA VAL A 122 -3.29 -7.54 -14.91
C VAL A 122 -3.67 -8.93 -14.42
N VAL A 123 -4.69 -8.99 -13.56
CA VAL A 123 -5.27 -10.25 -13.05
C VAL A 123 -6.68 -10.40 -13.62
N ALA A 124 -6.92 -11.47 -14.37
CA ALA A 124 -8.20 -11.73 -15.01
C ALA A 124 -8.92 -12.94 -14.38
N PHE A 125 -10.18 -12.73 -14.00
CA PHE A 125 -11.06 -13.79 -13.48
C PHE A 125 -11.98 -14.41 -14.54
N ASN A 126 -11.91 -13.93 -15.76
CA ASN A 126 -12.66 -14.39 -16.92
C ASN A 126 -11.80 -14.23 -18.17
N PRO A 127 -12.10 -14.93 -19.26
CA PRO A 127 -11.48 -14.65 -20.54
C PRO A 127 -11.63 -13.17 -20.91
N LEU A 128 -10.53 -12.58 -21.34
CA LEU A 128 -10.51 -11.16 -21.73
C LEU A 128 -11.00 -10.97 -23.18
N PRO A 129 -11.65 -9.84 -23.52
CA PRO A 129 -11.93 -9.48 -24.90
C PRO A 129 -10.68 -9.54 -25.76
N GLY A 130 -10.85 -9.91 -27.04
CA GLY A 130 -9.73 -10.18 -27.95
C GLY A 130 -8.76 -9.02 -28.18
N GLU A 131 -9.19 -7.78 -27.97
CA GLU A 131 -8.38 -6.56 -28.06
C GLU A 131 -7.54 -6.29 -26.82
N VAL A 132 -7.85 -6.93 -25.68
CA VAL A 132 -7.12 -6.74 -24.41
C VAL A 132 -5.85 -7.60 -24.42
N ARG A 133 -4.71 -6.96 -24.46
CA ARG A 133 -3.39 -7.62 -24.55
C ARG A 133 -2.42 -7.02 -23.50
N PRO A 134 -2.58 -7.37 -22.22
CA PRO A 134 -1.67 -6.93 -21.17
C PRO A 134 -0.30 -7.64 -21.31
N LEU A 135 0.78 -6.94 -20.93
CA LEU A 135 2.13 -7.50 -20.94
C LEU A 135 2.32 -8.60 -19.87
N HIS A 136 1.77 -8.35 -18.70
CA HIS A 136 1.90 -9.28 -17.55
C HIS A 136 0.51 -9.69 -17.07
N LEU A 137 -0.01 -10.77 -17.66
CA LEU A 137 -1.31 -11.36 -17.30
C LEU A 137 -1.15 -12.46 -16.27
N ARG A 138 -2.02 -12.44 -15.25
CA ARG A 138 -2.26 -13.55 -14.33
C ARG A 138 -3.69 -14.06 -14.53
N ASP A 139 -3.81 -15.26 -15.01
CA ASP A 139 -5.12 -15.91 -15.20
C ASP A 139 -5.60 -16.57 -13.91
N TRP A 140 -6.66 -16.00 -13.33
CA TRP A 140 -7.36 -16.52 -12.16
C TRP A 140 -8.77 -16.98 -12.50
N SER A 141 -9.04 -17.34 -13.75
CA SER A 141 -10.36 -17.81 -14.20
C SER A 141 -10.84 -19.05 -13.47
N SER A 142 -9.91 -19.89 -12.99
CA SER A 142 -10.20 -21.07 -12.18
C SER A 142 -10.69 -20.78 -10.75
N LEU A 143 -10.68 -19.52 -10.30
CA LEU A 143 -11.23 -19.15 -8.99
C LEU A 143 -12.73 -19.41 -8.98
N GLY A 144 -13.20 -20.20 -7.99
CA GLY A 144 -14.60 -20.49 -7.78
C GLY A 144 -15.49 -19.25 -7.60
N SER A 145 -16.80 -19.46 -7.63
CA SER A 145 -17.75 -18.36 -7.43
C SER A 145 -17.76 -17.92 -5.97
N LEU A 146 -17.48 -16.63 -5.73
CA LEU A 146 -17.62 -16.02 -4.40
C LEU A 146 -19.09 -15.86 -3.99
N ASN A 147 -20.02 -15.78 -4.94
CA ASN A 147 -21.44 -15.72 -4.65
C ASN A 147 -22.02 -17.04 -4.17
N ASP A 148 -21.63 -18.14 -4.81
CA ASP A 148 -22.23 -19.45 -4.57
C ASP A 148 -21.57 -20.14 -3.37
N ASP A 149 -20.26 -20.09 -3.29
CA ASP A 149 -19.50 -20.71 -2.20
C ASP A 149 -18.34 -19.84 -1.71
N TYR A 150 -18.67 -18.82 -0.94
CA TYR A 150 -17.70 -17.92 -0.37
C TYR A 150 -16.68 -18.62 0.54
N ALA A 151 -17.15 -19.56 1.35
CA ALA A 151 -16.31 -20.24 2.33
C ALA A 151 -15.18 -21.05 1.65
N ARG A 152 -15.46 -21.60 0.47
CA ARG A 152 -14.49 -22.35 -0.33
C ARG A 152 -13.63 -21.46 -1.21
N ALA A 153 -14.24 -20.45 -1.86
CA ALA A 153 -13.54 -19.61 -2.83
C ALA A 153 -12.63 -18.56 -2.15
N ARG A 154 -13.00 -18.10 -0.94
CA ARG A 154 -12.25 -17.04 -0.25
C ARG A 154 -10.82 -17.46 0.16
N PRO A 155 -10.58 -18.64 0.75
CA PRO A 155 -9.21 -19.08 1.05
C PRO A 155 -8.34 -19.24 -0.21
N ASP A 156 -8.92 -19.64 -1.34
CA ASP A 156 -8.20 -19.72 -2.63
C ASP A 156 -7.81 -18.33 -3.13
N LEU A 157 -8.73 -17.36 -3.06
CA LEU A 157 -8.43 -15.96 -3.37
C LEU A 157 -7.31 -15.42 -2.49
N ASP A 158 -7.36 -15.68 -1.19
CA ASP A 158 -6.36 -15.24 -0.23
C ASP A 158 -4.98 -15.78 -0.56
N ARG A 159 -4.88 -17.08 -0.83
CA ARG A 159 -3.61 -17.72 -1.20
C ARG A 159 -3.02 -17.15 -2.48
N ARG A 160 -3.85 -16.89 -3.51
CA ARG A 160 -3.41 -16.26 -4.76
C ARG A 160 -2.93 -14.83 -4.55
N ILE A 161 -3.60 -14.06 -3.72
CA ILE A 161 -3.20 -12.69 -3.37
C ILE A 161 -1.85 -12.71 -2.63
N GLU A 162 -1.67 -13.61 -1.65
CA GLU A 162 -0.39 -13.72 -0.95
C GLU A 162 0.75 -14.07 -1.91
N ALA A 163 0.53 -15.05 -2.79
CA ALA A 163 1.54 -15.44 -3.78
C ALA A 163 1.91 -14.29 -4.72
N LEU A 164 0.93 -13.49 -5.15
CA LEU A 164 1.18 -12.31 -5.99
C LEU A 164 1.96 -11.23 -5.24
N LEU A 165 1.64 -10.99 -3.96
CA LEU A 165 2.38 -10.03 -3.13
C LEU A 165 3.82 -10.48 -2.89
N ASP A 166 4.05 -11.79 -2.71
CA ASP A 166 5.39 -12.36 -2.56
C ASP A 166 6.21 -12.25 -3.86
N GLU A 167 5.59 -12.48 -5.01
CA GLU A 167 6.18 -12.28 -6.34
C GLU A 167 6.65 -10.82 -6.48
N ILE A 168 5.75 -9.86 -6.26
CA ILE A 168 6.04 -8.43 -6.34
C ILE A 168 7.19 -8.04 -5.40
N ALA A 169 7.15 -8.49 -4.15
CA ALA A 169 8.21 -8.19 -3.18
C ALA A 169 9.56 -8.81 -3.57
N SER A 170 9.55 -9.92 -4.28
CA SER A 170 10.78 -10.59 -4.74
C SER A 170 11.39 -9.86 -5.94
N ASP A 171 10.56 -9.38 -6.86
CA ASP A 171 11.01 -8.62 -8.03
C ASP A 171 11.59 -7.27 -7.60
N ASP A 172 10.98 -6.65 -6.59
CA ASP A 172 11.44 -5.39 -6.02
C ASP A 172 12.85 -5.52 -5.40
N ARG A 173 13.09 -6.60 -4.67
CA ARG A 173 14.42 -6.90 -4.11
C ARG A 173 15.48 -7.15 -5.18
N ARG A 174 15.12 -7.74 -6.33
CA ARG A 174 16.05 -7.97 -7.45
C ARG A 174 16.37 -6.71 -8.22
N ALA A 175 15.42 -5.76 -8.26
CA ALA A 175 15.58 -4.48 -8.94
C ALA A 175 16.33 -3.43 -8.11
N SER A 176 16.53 -3.70 -6.82
CA SER A 176 17.31 -2.83 -5.92
C SER A 176 18.76 -3.28 -5.94
N PRO A 177 19.72 -2.45 -6.43
CA PRO A 177 21.15 -2.76 -6.51
C PRO A 177 21.83 -2.86 -5.16
#